data_2e7c4f51c236c5b7f6c994e5d5a8028b
#
_entry.id   2e7c4f51c236c5b7f6c994e5d5a8028b
#
_cell.length_a   1.000
_cell.length_b   1.000
_cell.length_c   1.000
_cell.angle_alpha   90.00
_cell.angle_beta   90.00
_cell.angle_gamma   90.00
#
_symmetry.space_group_name_H-M   'P 1'
#
loop_
_entity.id
_entity.type
_entity.pdbx_description
1 polymer ?
#
loop_
_entity_poly.entity_id
_entity_poly.type
_entity_poly.pdbx_seq_one_letter_code
_entity_poly.pdbx_strand_id
1 'polypeptide(L)'
;MHKNKLVVVGVGHVGSYVLADAMKLRMFAEIATIDILKDVAHGEALDQAHATALTYMSNVDVHAGDYADCVDADVIIIAAGPSVLKDENDPNAIPDRASLTEKNAAVIREVMTEIVKYTKEAIIILITNPLDTVTY
;
A
#
# COMPACT_ATOMS: atom_id res chain seq x y z
N MET A 1 8.65 11.77 21.21
CA MET A 1 9.68 11.19 20.32
C MET A 1 8.95 10.79 19.06
N HIS A 2 9.26 11.41 17.93
CA HIS A 2 8.60 11.07 16.65
C HIS A 2 9.01 9.63 16.29
N LYS A 3 8.06 8.77 16.08
CA LYS A 3 8.29 7.40 15.59
C LYS A 3 8.23 7.44 14.08
N ASN A 4 9.25 6.98 13.39
CA ASN A 4 9.20 6.86 11.95
C ASN A 4 8.05 5.93 11.57
N LYS A 5 7.04 6.45 10.90
CA LYS A 5 5.83 5.73 10.53
C LYS A 5 5.68 5.60 9.02
N LEU A 6 5.41 4.40 8.58
CA LEU A 6 5.05 4.08 7.21
C LEU A 6 3.56 3.73 7.13
N VAL A 7 2.88 4.21 6.10
CA VAL A 7 1.55 3.71 5.72
C VAL A 7 1.64 3.05 4.35
N VAL A 8 1.11 1.84 4.21
CA VAL A 8 1.04 1.12 2.93
C VAL A 8 -0.42 1.02 2.51
N VAL A 9 -0.79 1.67 1.42
CA VAL A 9 -2.14 1.66 0.86
C VAL A 9 -2.21 0.71 -0.31
N GLY A 10 -3.01 -0.33 -0.17
CA GLY A 10 -3.08 -1.46 -1.09
C GLY A 10 -2.05 -2.53 -0.73
N VAL A 11 -2.49 -3.59 -0.04
CA VAL A 11 -1.64 -4.72 0.36
C VAL A 11 -1.98 -6.00 -0.42
N GLY A 12 -2.29 -5.84 -1.70
CA GLY A 12 -2.31 -6.94 -2.66
C GLY A 12 -0.90 -7.47 -2.94
N HIS A 13 -0.71 -8.20 -4.04
CA HIS A 13 0.59 -8.84 -4.34
C HIS A 13 1.79 -7.90 -4.26
N VAL A 14 1.72 -6.71 -4.84
CA VAL A 14 2.85 -5.77 -4.81
C VAL A 14 3.02 -5.16 -3.43
N GLY A 15 1.92 -4.70 -2.81
CA GLY A 15 1.97 -4.04 -1.52
C GLY A 15 2.43 -4.95 -0.38
N SER A 16 2.08 -6.24 -0.39
CA SER A 16 2.57 -7.20 0.60
C SER A 16 4.08 -7.42 0.52
N TYR A 17 4.65 -7.47 -0.69
CA TYR A 17 6.11 -7.52 -0.85
C TYR A 17 6.80 -6.24 -0.37
N VAL A 18 6.22 -5.08 -0.68
CA VAL A 18 6.72 -3.78 -0.20
C VAL A 18 6.70 -3.73 1.33
N LEU A 19 5.63 -4.19 1.95
CA LEU A 19 5.51 -4.28 3.41
C LEU A 19 6.61 -5.16 4.00
N ALA A 20 6.79 -6.37 3.48
CA ALA A 20 7.80 -7.31 3.94
C ALA A 20 9.22 -6.76 3.82
N ASP A 21 9.53 -6.05 2.73
CA ASP A 21 10.86 -5.45 2.54
C ASP A 21 11.06 -4.20 3.39
N ALA A 22 10.03 -3.37 3.57
CA ALA A 22 10.09 -2.20 4.46
C ALA A 22 10.43 -2.59 5.91
N MET A 23 9.91 -3.71 6.39
CA MET A 23 10.23 -4.25 7.71
C MET A 23 11.72 -4.61 7.86
N LYS A 24 12.33 -5.14 6.81
CA LYS A 24 13.76 -5.52 6.80
C LYS A 24 14.68 -4.31 6.83
N LEU A 25 14.23 -3.16 6.33
CA LEU A 25 15.03 -1.93 6.29
C LEU A 25 15.31 -1.33 7.68
N ARG A 26 14.55 -1.69 8.70
CA ARG A 26 14.69 -1.18 10.08
C ARG A 26 14.58 0.35 10.19
N MET A 27 13.87 0.96 9.26
CA MET A 27 13.70 2.42 9.20
C MET A 27 12.46 2.89 9.96
N PHE A 28 11.46 2.03 10.06
CA PHE A 28 10.15 2.37 10.63
C PHE A 28 9.95 1.65 11.96
N ALA A 29 9.39 2.38 12.92
CA ALA A 29 8.97 1.83 14.21
C ALA A 29 7.51 1.36 14.18
N GLU A 30 6.72 1.90 13.25
CA GLU A 30 5.31 1.60 13.07
C GLU A 30 4.98 1.52 11.58
N ILE A 31 4.19 0.53 11.19
CA ILE A 31 3.69 0.37 9.83
C ILE A 31 2.19 0.07 9.88
N ALA A 32 1.38 0.95 9.30
CA ALA A 32 -0.06 0.74 9.13
C ALA A 32 -0.36 0.25 7.71
N THR A 33 -1.25 -0.72 7.57
CA THR A 33 -1.71 -1.24 6.29
C THR A 33 -3.15 -0.83 6.03
N ILE A 34 -3.43 -0.32 4.84
CA ILE A 34 -4.78 0.09 4.42
C ILE A 34 -5.13 -0.66 3.14
N ASP A 35 -6.30 -1.27 3.12
CA ASP A 35 -6.86 -1.88 1.91
C ASP A 35 -8.38 -1.70 1.90
N ILE A 36 -8.98 -1.66 0.71
CA ILE A 36 -10.44 -1.65 0.55
C ILE A 36 -11.05 -2.94 1.11
N LEU A 37 -10.32 -4.04 1.02
CA LEU A 37 -10.65 -5.31 1.65
C LEU A 37 -9.99 -5.36 3.04
N LYS A 38 -10.71 -4.93 4.05
CA LYS A 38 -10.20 -4.84 5.43
C LYS A 38 -9.63 -6.14 5.97
N ASP A 39 -10.21 -7.27 5.59
CA ASP A 39 -9.72 -8.59 6.01
C ASP A 39 -8.35 -8.90 5.39
N VAL A 40 -8.09 -8.42 4.16
CA VAL A 40 -6.77 -8.54 3.52
C VAL A 40 -5.75 -7.69 4.26
N ALA A 41 -6.07 -6.42 4.56
CA ALA A 41 -5.18 -5.56 5.33
C ALA A 41 -4.86 -6.16 6.70
N HIS A 42 -5.87 -6.70 7.39
CA HIS A 42 -5.68 -7.34 8.69
C HIS A 42 -4.83 -8.62 8.59
N GLY A 43 -5.12 -9.47 7.62
CA GLY A 43 -4.37 -10.71 7.41
C GLY A 43 -2.90 -10.45 7.11
N GLU A 44 -2.60 -9.54 6.19
CA GLU A 44 -1.23 -9.17 5.84
C GLU A 44 -0.49 -8.53 7.03
N ALA A 45 -1.13 -7.63 7.75
CA ALA A 45 -0.53 -7.00 8.93
C ALA A 45 -0.21 -8.05 10.01
N LEU A 46 -1.13 -8.97 10.27
CA LEU A 46 -0.95 -10.03 11.27
C LEU A 46 0.18 -11.00 10.88
N ASP A 47 0.24 -11.40 9.61
CA ASP A 47 1.30 -12.28 9.10
C ASP A 47 2.68 -11.64 9.28
N GLN A 48 2.81 -10.38 8.88
CA GLN A 48 4.05 -9.64 9.03
C GLN A 48 4.40 -9.35 10.51
N ALA A 49 3.41 -9.08 11.36
CA ALA A 49 3.63 -8.91 12.80
C ALA A 49 4.20 -10.19 13.43
N HIS A 50 3.73 -11.36 13.01
CA HIS A 50 4.29 -12.63 13.45
C HIS A 50 5.76 -12.82 13.01
N ALA A 51 6.14 -12.29 11.85
CA ALA A 51 7.52 -12.35 11.38
C ALA A 51 8.51 -11.57 12.27
N THR A 52 8.05 -10.60 13.07
CA THR A 52 8.91 -9.86 14.02
C THR A 52 9.54 -10.75 15.07
N ALA A 53 9.00 -11.94 15.33
CA ALA A 53 9.58 -12.93 16.23
C ALA A 53 10.88 -13.55 15.68
N LEU A 54 11.17 -13.39 14.39
CA LEU A 54 12.39 -13.91 13.77
C LEU A 54 13.59 -13.01 14.10
N THR A 55 14.71 -13.62 14.44
CA THR A 55 15.89 -12.92 14.96
C THR A 55 16.51 -11.90 14.00
N TYR A 56 16.27 -12.05 12.71
CA TYR A 56 16.77 -11.13 11.67
C TYR A 56 15.82 -9.98 11.35
N MET A 57 14.59 -10.04 11.85
CA MET A 57 13.60 -8.96 11.67
C MET A 57 13.78 -7.86 12.71
N SER A 58 13.32 -6.66 12.37
CA SER A 58 13.23 -5.57 13.34
C SER A 58 11.94 -5.69 14.16
N ASN A 59 11.97 -5.16 15.37
CA ASN A 59 10.76 -5.04 16.17
C ASN A 59 9.96 -3.81 15.68
N VAL A 60 9.02 -4.04 14.79
CA VAL A 60 8.14 -3.04 14.19
C VAL A 60 6.71 -3.31 14.65
N ASP A 61 5.99 -2.27 15.02
CA ASP A 61 4.55 -2.35 15.26
C ASP A 61 3.81 -2.35 13.92
N VAL A 62 3.31 -3.50 13.50
CA VAL A 62 2.60 -3.67 12.23
C VAL A 62 1.14 -3.94 12.50
N HIS A 63 0.26 -3.11 11.97
CA HIS A 63 -1.18 -3.25 12.19
C HIS A 63 -2.01 -2.84 10.96
N ALA A 64 -3.21 -3.39 10.85
CA ALA A 64 -4.20 -2.86 9.94
C ALA A 64 -4.74 -1.53 10.46
N GLY A 65 -4.87 -0.56 9.59
CA GLY A 65 -5.32 0.78 9.91
C GLY A 65 -6.35 1.34 8.94
N ASP A 66 -6.56 2.62 9.05
CA ASP A 66 -7.36 3.42 8.14
C ASP A 66 -6.65 4.74 7.77
N TYR A 67 -7.31 5.60 7.01
CA TYR A 67 -6.69 6.86 6.57
C TYR A 67 -6.36 7.82 7.73
N ALA A 68 -6.92 7.65 8.92
CA ALA A 68 -6.53 8.44 10.10
C ALA A 68 -5.06 8.15 10.51
N ASP A 69 -4.54 6.97 10.18
CA ASP A 69 -3.14 6.61 10.40
C ASP A 69 -2.16 7.45 9.57
N CYS A 70 -2.65 8.17 8.56
CA CYS A 70 -1.83 9.09 7.78
C CYS A 70 -1.46 10.38 8.51
N VAL A 71 -2.09 10.71 9.65
CA VAL A 71 -1.89 11.98 10.38
C VAL A 71 -0.43 12.22 10.73
N ASP A 72 0.28 11.20 11.18
CA ASP A 72 1.66 11.25 11.63
C ASP A 72 2.60 10.38 10.78
N ALA A 73 2.18 10.02 9.58
CA ALA A 73 3.00 9.25 8.64
C ALA A 73 4.14 10.10 8.07
N ASP A 74 5.35 9.55 8.05
CA ASP A 74 6.49 10.14 7.36
C ASP A 74 6.51 9.77 5.89
N VAL A 75 6.14 8.52 5.59
CA VAL A 75 6.09 7.98 4.23
C VAL A 75 4.76 7.24 4.02
N ILE A 76 4.16 7.45 2.87
CA ILE A 76 2.97 6.72 2.42
C ILE A 76 3.29 6.07 1.08
N ILE A 77 3.23 4.75 1.01
CA ILE A 77 3.42 4.01 -0.23
C ILE A 77 2.05 3.58 -0.76
N ILE A 78 1.77 3.91 -2.00
CA ILE A 78 0.48 3.58 -2.64
C ILE A 78 0.72 2.52 -3.72
N ALA A 79 0.21 1.32 -3.46
CA ALA A 79 0.21 0.16 -4.35
C ALA A 79 -1.22 -0.27 -4.72
N ALA A 80 -2.21 0.59 -4.41
CA ALA A 80 -3.62 0.32 -4.64
C ALA A 80 -3.98 0.42 -6.12
N GLY A 81 -4.83 -0.47 -6.57
CA GLY A 81 -5.38 -0.48 -7.91
C GLY A 81 -5.58 -1.89 -8.44
N PRO A 82 -6.55 -2.09 -9.35
CA PRO A 82 -6.73 -3.37 -10.01
C PRO A 82 -5.49 -3.75 -10.80
N SER A 83 -5.09 -5.02 -10.69
CA SER A 83 -4.07 -5.60 -11.55
C SER A 83 -4.68 -6.03 -12.89
N VAL A 84 -3.82 -6.25 -13.87
CA VAL A 84 -4.22 -6.86 -15.14
C VAL A 84 -4.60 -8.30 -14.84
N LEU A 85 -5.89 -8.55 -14.59
CA LEU A 85 -6.42 -9.90 -14.50
C LEU A 85 -6.60 -10.43 -15.94
N LYS A 86 -6.15 -11.65 -16.18
CA LYS A 86 -6.56 -12.37 -17.38
C LYS A 86 -8.08 -12.53 -17.30
N ASP A 87 -8.75 -12.28 -18.42
CA ASP A 87 -10.17 -12.59 -18.53
C ASP A 87 -10.32 -14.10 -18.34
N GLU A 88 -11.07 -14.51 -17.31
CA GLU A 88 -11.33 -15.94 -17.05
C GLU A 88 -12.07 -16.62 -18.21
N ASN A 89 -12.82 -15.84 -19.02
CA ASN A 89 -13.56 -16.33 -20.17
C ASN A 89 -12.74 -16.34 -21.46
N ASP A 90 -11.64 -15.58 -21.53
CA ASP A 90 -10.69 -15.58 -22.65
C ASP A 90 -9.25 -15.45 -22.17
N PRO A 91 -8.57 -16.58 -21.89
CA PRO A 91 -7.19 -16.59 -21.44
C PRO A 91 -6.18 -15.94 -22.41
N ASN A 92 -6.59 -15.75 -23.68
CA ASN A 92 -5.76 -15.14 -24.71
C ASN A 92 -6.11 -13.66 -24.96
N ALA A 93 -7.13 -13.12 -24.27
CA ALA A 93 -7.46 -11.70 -24.37
C ALA A 93 -6.24 -10.86 -23.98
N ILE A 94 -5.90 -9.91 -24.84
CA ILE A 94 -4.90 -8.90 -24.54
C ILE A 94 -5.56 -7.88 -23.58
N PRO A 95 -5.04 -7.71 -22.37
CA PRO A 95 -5.62 -6.77 -21.44
C PRO A 95 -5.64 -5.35 -22.03
N ASP A 96 -6.77 -4.69 -21.97
CA ASP A 96 -6.87 -3.30 -22.38
C ASP A 96 -6.18 -2.38 -21.36
N ARG A 97 -4.96 -1.96 -21.72
CA ARG A 97 -4.16 -1.05 -20.89
C ARG A 97 -4.80 0.33 -20.73
N ALA A 98 -5.60 0.79 -21.70
CA ALA A 98 -6.24 2.08 -21.62
C ALA A 98 -7.34 2.07 -20.55
N SER A 99 -8.18 1.05 -20.53
CA SER A 99 -9.22 0.91 -19.50
C SER A 99 -8.61 0.70 -18.10
N LEU A 100 -7.48 0.00 -18.01
CA LEU A 100 -6.74 -0.16 -16.74
C LEU A 100 -6.19 1.18 -16.25
N THR A 101 -5.68 2.01 -17.14
CA THR A 101 -5.17 3.35 -16.82
C THR A 101 -6.26 4.21 -16.20
N GLU A 102 -7.44 4.24 -16.82
CA GLU A 102 -8.56 5.04 -16.33
C GLU A 102 -9.03 4.57 -14.95
N LYS A 103 -9.14 3.26 -14.76
CA LYS A 103 -9.53 2.67 -13.47
C LYS A 103 -8.50 2.98 -12.38
N ASN A 104 -7.23 2.81 -12.67
CA ASN A 104 -6.16 3.08 -11.69
C ASN A 104 -6.07 4.58 -11.37
N ALA A 105 -6.23 5.46 -12.35
CA ALA A 105 -6.26 6.91 -12.11
C ALA A 105 -7.43 7.30 -11.19
N ALA A 106 -8.60 6.68 -11.37
CA ALA A 106 -9.74 6.91 -10.48
C ALA A 106 -9.45 6.45 -9.03
N VAL A 107 -8.88 5.26 -8.87
CA VAL A 107 -8.48 4.72 -7.55
C VAL A 107 -7.46 5.64 -6.87
N ILE A 108 -6.41 6.05 -7.58
CA ILE A 108 -5.37 6.92 -7.00
C ILE A 108 -5.94 8.28 -6.62
N ARG A 109 -6.84 8.85 -7.42
CA ARG A 109 -7.53 10.10 -7.08
C ARG A 109 -8.35 9.96 -5.80
N GLU A 110 -9.06 8.87 -5.63
CA GLU A 110 -9.82 8.58 -4.41
C GLU A 110 -8.89 8.45 -3.20
N VAL A 111 -7.86 7.61 -3.30
CA VAL A 111 -6.86 7.41 -2.25
C VAL A 111 -6.21 8.73 -1.84
N MET A 112 -5.75 9.54 -2.81
CA MET A 112 -5.13 10.83 -2.51
C MET A 112 -6.12 11.81 -1.89
N THR A 113 -7.39 11.80 -2.31
CA THR A 113 -8.44 12.63 -1.72
C THR A 113 -8.65 12.30 -0.24
N GLU A 114 -8.53 11.04 0.15
CA GLU A 114 -8.59 10.64 1.55
C GLU A 114 -7.32 11.05 2.31
N ILE A 115 -6.13 10.76 1.77
CA ILE A 115 -4.84 11.04 2.42
C ILE A 115 -4.70 12.53 2.77
N VAL A 116 -5.04 13.43 1.83
CA VAL A 116 -4.85 14.89 2.04
C VAL A 116 -5.74 15.50 3.11
N LYS A 117 -6.74 14.77 3.59
CA LYS A 117 -7.55 15.19 4.74
C LYS A 117 -6.78 15.09 6.05
N TYR A 118 -5.77 14.21 6.11
CA TYR A 118 -5.04 13.86 7.32
C TYR A 118 -3.60 14.38 7.34
N THR A 119 -2.94 14.41 6.19
CA THR A 119 -1.56 14.90 6.09
C THR A 119 -1.29 15.67 4.81
N LYS A 120 -0.32 16.61 4.87
CA LYS A 120 0.23 17.31 3.70
C LYS A 120 1.75 17.28 3.68
N GLU A 121 2.34 16.56 4.64
CA GLU A 121 3.79 16.59 4.89
C GLU A 121 4.46 15.24 4.59
N ALA A 122 3.67 14.16 4.58
CA ALA A 122 4.19 12.84 4.27
C ALA A 122 4.78 12.76 2.86
N ILE A 123 5.85 12.01 2.71
CA ILE A 123 6.42 11.67 1.40
C ILE A 123 5.54 10.59 0.77
N ILE A 124 4.98 10.89 -0.40
CA ILE A 124 4.17 9.93 -1.15
C ILE A 124 5.04 9.18 -2.16
N ILE A 125 5.03 7.86 -2.09
CA ILE A 125 5.66 6.97 -3.08
C ILE A 125 4.56 6.19 -3.78
N LEU A 126 4.36 6.49 -5.06
CA LEU A 126 3.36 5.81 -5.87
C LEU A 126 4.02 4.72 -6.71
N ILE A 127 3.47 3.51 -6.67
CA ILE A 127 3.97 2.35 -7.44
C ILE A 127 2.89 1.67 -8.30
N THR A 128 1.67 2.21 -8.28
CA THR A 128 0.57 1.73 -9.13
C THR A 128 0.83 2.04 -10.60
N ASN A 129 0.65 1.06 -11.48
CA ASN A 129 0.83 1.22 -12.93
C ASN A 129 -0.47 1.69 -13.63
N PRO A 130 -0.35 2.43 -14.73
CA PRO A 130 0.86 2.98 -15.34
C PRO A 130 1.38 4.19 -14.57
N LEU A 131 2.59 4.07 -14.03
CA LEU A 131 3.15 5.00 -13.05
C LEU A 131 3.14 6.46 -13.51
N ASP A 132 3.64 6.73 -14.72
CA ASP A 132 3.76 8.09 -15.25
C ASP A 132 2.39 8.80 -15.37
N THR A 133 1.36 8.05 -15.77
CA THR A 133 0.02 8.61 -15.97
C THR A 133 -0.72 8.84 -14.65
N VAL A 134 -0.59 7.94 -13.70
CA VAL A 134 -1.34 8.04 -12.43
C VAL A 134 -0.65 8.95 -11.41
N THR A 135 0.62 9.28 -11.64
CA THR A 135 1.36 10.24 -10.79
C THR A 135 1.06 11.69 -11.17
N TYR A 136 0.70 11.94 -12.45
CA TYR A 136 0.41 13.27 -12.98
C TYR A 136 -0.99 13.74 -12.59
#